data_b8cd68e2bc94f11b4883109fd625147c
#
_entry.id   b8cd68e2bc94f11b4883109fd625147c
#
_cell.length_a   1.000
_cell.length_b   1.000
_cell.length_c   1.000
_cell.angle_alpha   90.00
_cell.angle_beta   90.00
_cell.angle_gamma   90.00
#
_symmetry.space_group_name_H-M   'P 1'
#
loop_
_entity.id
_entity.type
_entity.pdbx_description
1 polymer ?
#
loop_
_entity_poly.entity_id
_entity_poly.type
_entity_poly.pdbx_seq_one_letter_code
_entity_poly.pdbx_strand_id
1 'polypeptide(L)'
;MNRSEFGSVDFVFTEIGNLLCFQNVSKARLVSKKCILCLGEDFEYKADRREIVINTIPDAIYNKNTDVLYFKRLESITSIFRGIDQLYKEATEEETAQFLENDFIQLKQNYNASKVKTANRKRIALAQKTLESLDADSRRNIFTYIGEYCPELKVSETSFEVGDEEELKMLLYGIEQRFYTTIVGGEKRIANSVVPFGR
;
A
#
# COMPACT_ATOMS: atom_id res chain seq x y z
N MET A 1 -1.16 -3.76 -33.73
CA MET A 1 -1.22 -2.50 -32.95
C MET A 1 -0.96 -1.33 -33.90
N ASN A 2 -1.86 -0.37 -33.97
CA ASN A 2 -1.68 0.79 -34.85
C ASN A 2 -0.71 1.83 -34.22
N ARG A 3 -0.40 2.95 -34.94
CA ARG A 3 0.63 3.91 -34.52
C ARG A 3 0.25 4.68 -33.25
N SER A 4 -1.04 4.93 -33.05
CA SER A 4 -1.53 5.64 -31.86
C SER A 4 -1.54 4.73 -30.64
N GLU A 5 -1.91 3.48 -30.78
CA GLU A 5 -1.92 2.50 -29.69
C GLU A 5 -0.53 2.15 -29.19
N PHE A 6 0.49 2.10 -30.09
CA PHE A 6 1.88 1.82 -29.69
C PHE A 6 2.43 2.87 -28.71
N GLY A 7 2.07 4.15 -28.90
CA GLY A 7 2.51 5.23 -28.01
C GLY A 7 1.82 5.29 -26.67
N SER A 8 0.74 4.52 -26.47
CA SER A 8 -0.12 4.51 -25.28
C SER A 8 0.06 3.26 -24.42
N VAL A 9 1.06 2.42 -24.71
CA VAL A 9 1.33 1.23 -23.90
C VAL A 9 2.02 1.66 -22.60
N ASP A 10 1.35 1.45 -21.47
CA ASP A 10 1.87 1.73 -20.13
C ASP A 10 2.64 0.53 -19.56
N PHE A 11 2.20 -0.67 -19.85
CA PHE A 11 2.86 -1.89 -19.40
C PHE A 11 2.57 -3.07 -20.35
N VAL A 12 3.38 -4.11 -20.22
CA VAL A 12 3.16 -5.43 -20.82
C VAL A 12 3.14 -6.48 -19.74
N PHE A 13 2.43 -7.58 -19.98
CA PHE A 13 2.45 -8.72 -19.07
C PHE A 13 2.46 -10.04 -19.82
N THR A 14 2.91 -11.09 -19.16
CA THR A 14 2.82 -12.47 -19.62
C THR A 14 2.41 -13.37 -18.46
N GLU A 15 1.76 -14.47 -18.82
CA GLU A 15 1.37 -15.51 -17.87
C GLU A 15 2.26 -16.74 -18.06
N ILE A 16 2.86 -17.21 -16.96
CA ILE A 16 3.69 -18.41 -16.91
C ILE A 16 3.17 -19.29 -15.78
N GLY A 17 2.33 -20.27 -16.11
CA GLY A 17 1.64 -21.07 -15.10
C GLY A 17 0.76 -20.21 -14.18
N ASN A 18 1.07 -20.22 -12.88
CA ASN A 18 0.32 -19.42 -11.89
C ASN A 18 0.91 -18.02 -11.64
N LEU A 19 1.91 -17.62 -12.41
CA LEU A 19 2.57 -16.33 -12.28
C LEU A 19 2.14 -15.37 -13.39
N LEU A 20 1.76 -14.15 -13.03
CA LEU A 20 1.64 -13.02 -13.94
C LEU A 20 2.87 -12.14 -13.78
N CYS A 21 3.67 -12.03 -14.85
CA CYS A 21 4.89 -11.22 -14.87
C CYS A 21 4.60 -9.90 -15.59
N PHE A 22 4.82 -8.77 -14.91
CA PHE A 22 4.52 -7.43 -15.42
C PHE A 22 5.79 -6.64 -15.65
N GLN A 23 5.83 -5.86 -16.73
CA GLN A 23 6.87 -4.90 -16.99
C GLN A 23 6.27 -3.55 -17.39
N ASN A 24 6.68 -2.50 -16.69
CA ASN A 24 6.38 -1.11 -17.05
C ASN A 24 7.08 -0.75 -18.36
N VAL A 25 6.38 -0.07 -19.24
CA VAL A 25 6.89 0.39 -20.53
C VAL A 25 7.01 1.91 -20.52
N SER A 26 8.20 2.41 -20.20
CA SER A 26 8.49 3.83 -20.35
C SER A 26 8.59 4.22 -21.84
N LYS A 27 8.41 5.50 -22.16
CA LYS A 27 8.55 6.00 -23.55
C LYS A 27 9.91 5.67 -24.16
N ALA A 28 10.97 5.59 -23.38
CA ALA A 28 12.31 5.20 -23.84
C ALA A 28 12.41 3.75 -24.31
N ARG A 29 11.49 2.88 -23.85
CA ARG A 29 11.41 1.47 -24.26
C ARG A 29 10.54 1.23 -25.48
N LEU A 30 9.84 2.24 -25.95
CA LEU A 30 9.05 2.22 -27.17
C LEU A 30 9.91 2.70 -28.33
N VAL A 31 10.57 1.76 -29.01
CA VAL A 31 11.47 2.07 -30.12
C VAL A 31 10.64 2.14 -31.41
N SER A 32 10.52 3.35 -31.96
CA SER A 32 9.89 3.58 -33.25
C SER A 32 10.88 4.29 -34.14
N LYS A 33 11.57 3.54 -34.97
CA LYS A 33 12.63 4.04 -35.87
C LYS A 33 12.34 3.67 -37.32
N LYS A 34 12.83 4.50 -38.27
CA LYS A 34 12.77 4.15 -39.70
C LYS A 34 13.54 2.87 -40.01
N CYS A 35 14.65 2.65 -39.28
CA CYS A 35 15.41 1.42 -39.37
C CYS A 35 16.07 1.09 -38.02
N ILE A 36 16.25 -0.21 -37.77
CA ILE A 36 16.99 -0.78 -36.65
C ILE A 36 18.00 -1.76 -37.23
N LEU A 37 19.24 -1.67 -36.79
CA LEU A 37 20.28 -2.65 -37.08
C LEU A 37 20.45 -3.51 -35.82
N CYS A 38 20.10 -4.78 -35.91
CA CYS A 38 20.31 -5.75 -34.86
C CYS A 38 21.67 -6.43 -35.04
N LEU A 39 22.53 -6.38 -34.04
CA LEU A 39 23.84 -6.98 -33.99
C LEU A 39 23.74 -8.21 -33.07
N GLY A 40 23.60 -9.39 -33.65
CA GLY A 40 23.59 -10.71 -33.00
C GLY A 40 24.59 -11.64 -33.65
N GLU A 41 24.30 -12.95 -33.69
CA GLU A 41 25.08 -13.90 -34.46
C GLU A 41 25.02 -13.58 -35.96
N ASP A 42 23.86 -13.02 -36.40
CA ASP A 42 23.67 -12.48 -37.76
C ASP A 42 23.28 -11.01 -37.70
N PHE A 43 23.65 -10.27 -38.79
CA PHE A 43 23.23 -8.88 -39.00
C PHE A 43 21.82 -8.85 -39.57
N GLU A 44 20.87 -8.28 -38.84
CA GLU A 44 19.50 -8.11 -39.31
C GLU A 44 19.16 -6.62 -39.45
N TYR A 45 18.73 -6.21 -40.66
CA TYR A 45 18.20 -4.87 -40.93
C TYR A 45 16.68 -4.92 -40.92
N LYS A 46 16.09 -4.11 -40.02
CA LYS A 46 14.63 -3.96 -39.86
C LYS A 46 14.20 -2.55 -40.21
N ALA A 47 13.39 -2.39 -41.27
CA ALA A 47 12.82 -1.12 -41.69
C ALA A 47 11.44 -0.94 -41.09
N ASP A 48 11.09 0.32 -40.76
CA ASP A 48 9.78 0.78 -40.22
C ASP A 48 9.25 -0.10 -39.05
N ARG A 49 10.15 -0.49 -38.18
CA ARG A 49 9.83 -1.33 -37.04
C ARG A 49 9.46 -0.52 -35.80
N ARG A 50 8.53 -1.11 -35.05
CA ARG A 50 8.15 -0.68 -33.71
C ARG A 50 8.41 -1.82 -32.77
N GLU A 51 9.25 -1.61 -31.80
CA GLU A 51 9.69 -2.62 -30.87
C GLU A 51 9.52 -2.13 -29.43
N ILE A 52 9.17 -3.05 -28.55
CA ILE A 52 9.12 -2.80 -27.09
C ILE A 52 10.33 -3.50 -26.51
N VAL A 53 11.17 -2.74 -25.82
CA VAL A 53 12.34 -3.31 -25.12
C VAL A 53 11.85 -3.97 -23.82
N ILE A 54 12.03 -5.28 -23.75
CA ILE A 54 11.66 -6.12 -22.62
C ILE A 54 12.90 -6.41 -21.78
N ASN A 55 12.80 -6.20 -20.47
CA ASN A 55 13.88 -6.54 -19.54
C ASN A 55 13.89 -8.05 -19.25
N THR A 56 15.07 -8.54 -18.91
CA THR A 56 15.25 -9.94 -18.47
C THR A 56 14.50 -10.22 -17.16
N ILE A 57 14.35 -9.20 -16.29
CA ILE A 57 13.66 -9.32 -14.99
C ILE A 57 12.42 -8.44 -15.04
N PRO A 58 11.22 -8.98 -14.75
CA PRO A 58 9.99 -8.18 -14.68
C PRO A 58 10.03 -7.18 -13.53
N ASP A 59 9.23 -6.11 -13.62
CA ASP A 59 9.09 -5.10 -12.56
C ASP A 59 8.22 -5.61 -11.40
N ALA A 60 7.25 -6.49 -11.70
CA ALA A 60 6.43 -7.17 -10.71
C ALA A 60 6.06 -8.59 -11.14
N ILE A 61 5.83 -9.46 -10.16
CA ILE A 61 5.33 -10.83 -10.34
C ILE A 61 4.18 -11.03 -9.35
N TYR A 62 2.99 -11.34 -9.88
CA TYR A 62 1.85 -11.73 -9.06
C TYR A 62 1.67 -13.25 -9.09
N ASN A 63 1.63 -13.86 -7.91
CA ASN A 63 1.39 -15.29 -7.76
C ASN A 63 -0.09 -15.54 -7.44
N LYS A 64 -0.82 -16.13 -8.37
CA LYS A 64 -2.25 -16.41 -8.26
C LYS A 64 -2.60 -17.40 -7.14
N ASN A 65 -1.70 -18.32 -6.80
CA ASN A 65 -1.97 -19.34 -5.78
C ASN A 65 -1.87 -18.79 -4.37
N THR A 66 -0.95 -17.85 -4.15
CA THR A 66 -0.68 -17.28 -2.82
C THR A 66 -1.28 -15.89 -2.66
N ASP A 67 -1.87 -15.31 -3.71
CA ASP A 67 -2.39 -13.94 -3.76
C ASP A 67 -1.33 -12.90 -3.31
N VAL A 68 -0.08 -13.08 -3.78
CA VAL A 68 1.04 -12.23 -3.38
C VAL A 68 1.65 -11.54 -4.59
N LEU A 69 1.84 -10.23 -4.49
CA LEU A 69 2.53 -9.40 -5.46
C LEU A 69 3.97 -9.14 -5.00
N TYR A 70 4.94 -9.58 -5.80
CA TYR A 70 6.37 -9.32 -5.59
C TYR A 70 6.84 -8.19 -6.50
N PHE A 71 7.58 -7.22 -5.96
CA PHE A 71 8.21 -6.15 -6.74
C PHE A 71 9.46 -5.60 -6.02
N LYS A 72 10.35 -4.93 -6.77
CA LYS A 72 11.57 -4.35 -6.20
C LYS A 72 11.41 -2.88 -5.81
N ARG A 73 10.73 -2.09 -6.65
CA ARG A 73 10.57 -0.64 -6.46
C ARG A 73 9.14 -0.24 -6.73
N LEU A 74 8.58 0.50 -5.79
CA LEU A 74 7.19 0.97 -5.88
C LEU A 74 6.96 1.85 -7.12
N GLU A 75 7.90 2.74 -7.42
CA GLU A 75 7.79 3.66 -8.57
C GLU A 75 7.67 2.91 -9.91
N SER A 76 8.27 1.73 -10.02
CA SER A 76 8.20 0.93 -11.25
C SER A 76 6.82 0.32 -11.50
N ILE A 77 6.01 0.18 -10.47
CA ILE A 77 4.72 -0.51 -10.56
C ILE A 77 3.50 0.40 -10.38
N THR A 78 3.68 1.66 -10.01
CA THR A 78 2.56 2.62 -9.83
C THR A 78 1.78 2.87 -11.13
N SER A 79 2.45 2.80 -12.28
CA SER A 79 1.79 2.91 -13.59
C SER A 79 1.00 1.66 -13.98
N ILE A 80 1.38 0.49 -13.46
CA ILE A 80 0.72 -0.79 -13.68
C ILE A 80 -0.47 -0.94 -12.73
N PHE A 81 -0.23 -0.72 -11.44
CA PHE A 81 -1.22 -0.84 -10.36
C PHE A 81 -1.55 0.53 -9.80
N ARG A 82 -2.51 1.20 -10.43
CA ARG A 82 -2.92 2.56 -10.04
C ARG A 82 -3.44 2.58 -8.62
N GLY A 83 -2.92 3.50 -7.81
CA GLY A 83 -3.29 3.65 -6.40
C GLY A 83 -2.54 2.74 -5.43
N ILE A 84 -1.62 1.87 -5.90
CA ILE A 84 -0.79 1.04 -5.02
C ILE A 84 0.12 1.88 -4.12
N ASP A 85 0.53 3.06 -4.60
CA ASP A 85 1.33 4.03 -3.84
C ASP A 85 0.59 4.51 -2.58
N GLN A 86 -0.74 4.57 -2.60
CA GLN A 86 -1.54 4.95 -1.45
C GLN A 86 -1.43 3.93 -0.30
N LEU A 87 -1.17 2.66 -0.60
CA LEU A 87 -0.93 1.63 0.42
C LEU A 87 0.42 1.79 1.13
N TYR A 88 1.31 2.56 0.53
CA TYR A 88 2.67 2.81 1.02
C TYR A 88 2.92 4.28 1.33
N LYS A 89 1.90 5.14 1.20
CA LYS A 89 2.02 6.55 1.56
C LYS A 89 2.40 6.65 3.03
N GLU A 90 3.43 7.43 3.30
CA GLU A 90 3.82 7.84 4.63
C GLU A 90 3.21 9.22 4.89
N ALA A 91 2.53 9.41 6.02
CA ALA A 91 2.04 10.71 6.43
C ALA A 91 3.23 11.67 6.62
N THR A 92 3.11 12.89 6.12
CA THR A 92 4.08 13.96 6.37
C THR A 92 4.08 14.33 7.87
N GLU A 93 5.02 15.17 8.29
CA GLU A 93 5.03 15.64 9.67
C GLU A 93 3.78 16.46 9.99
N GLU A 94 3.32 17.29 9.05
CA GLU A 94 2.09 18.07 9.17
C GLU A 94 0.84 17.19 9.24
N GLU A 95 0.72 16.19 8.34
CA GLU A 95 -0.38 15.21 8.37
C GLU A 95 -0.35 14.40 9.68
N THR A 96 0.84 14.07 10.19
CA THR A 96 1.01 13.38 11.47
C THR A 96 0.57 14.25 12.63
N ALA A 97 0.94 15.54 12.66
CA ALA A 97 0.53 16.48 13.67
C ALA A 97 -1.00 16.64 13.67
N GLN A 98 -1.59 16.84 12.50
CA GLN A 98 -3.05 16.93 12.33
C GLN A 98 -3.78 15.68 12.82
N PHE A 99 -3.22 14.49 12.56
CA PHE A 99 -3.79 13.24 13.09
C PHE A 99 -3.75 13.19 14.62
N LEU A 100 -2.64 13.60 15.23
CA LEU A 100 -2.48 13.61 16.68
C LEU A 100 -3.34 14.68 17.39
N GLU A 101 -3.81 15.69 16.68
CA GLU A 101 -4.72 16.75 17.17
C GLU A 101 -6.21 16.35 17.14
N ASN A 102 -6.54 15.13 16.68
CA ASN A 102 -7.93 14.67 16.69
C ASN A 102 -8.51 14.63 18.13
N ASP A 103 -9.78 14.96 18.27
CA ASP A 103 -10.51 15.02 19.56
C ASP A 103 -10.46 13.71 20.36
N PHE A 104 -10.30 12.58 19.67
CA PHE A 104 -10.21 11.27 20.30
C PHE A 104 -8.80 10.90 20.79
N ILE A 105 -7.79 11.76 20.59
CA ILE A 105 -6.41 11.53 21.03
C ILE A 105 -6.03 12.55 22.11
N GLN A 106 -5.57 12.05 23.24
CA GLN A 106 -4.96 12.83 24.29
C GLN A 106 -3.47 12.50 24.37
N LEU A 107 -2.62 13.49 24.08
CA LEU A 107 -1.18 13.28 24.10
C LEU A 107 -0.62 13.41 25.52
N LYS A 108 0.18 12.42 25.94
CA LYS A 108 1.02 12.53 27.14
C LYS A 108 2.10 13.59 26.92
N GLN A 109 2.59 14.18 28.02
CA GLN A 109 3.66 15.17 27.98
C GLN A 109 4.87 14.67 27.18
N ASN A 110 5.35 15.55 26.28
CA ASN A 110 6.52 15.30 25.41
C ASN A 110 6.36 14.33 24.24
N TYR A 111 5.18 13.76 23.95
CA TYR A 111 4.93 13.04 22.72
C TYR A 111 4.34 13.97 21.65
N ASN A 112 4.90 13.96 20.44
CA ASN A 112 4.48 14.84 19.35
C ASN A 112 4.85 14.23 17.98
N ALA A 113 4.44 14.88 16.89
CA ALA A 113 4.62 14.39 15.52
C ALA A 113 6.08 14.06 15.13
N SER A 114 7.06 14.86 15.63
CA SER A 114 8.48 14.64 15.31
C SER A 114 9.06 13.34 15.89
N LYS A 115 8.40 12.78 16.90
CA LYS A 115 8.79 11.50 17.52
C LYS A 115 8.16 10.30 16.84
N VAL A 116 7.19 10.48 15.95
CA VAL A 116 6.49 9.40 15.27
C VAL A 116 7.38 8.81 14.16
N LYS A 117 7.68 7.53 14.27
CA LYS A 117 8.53 6.82 13.30
C LYS A 117 7.77 6.48 12.02
N THR A 118 8.53 6.26 10.93
CA THR A 118 8.04 5.90 9.60
C THR A 118 6.97 4.80 9.61
N ALA A 119 7.13 3.77 10.44
CA ALA A 119 6.18 2.67 10.52
C ALA A 119 4.78 3.13 10.98
N ASN A 120 4.70 4.03 11.97
CA ASN A 120 3.44 4.57 12.43
C ASN A 120 2.92 5.67 11.50
N ARG A 121 3.78 6.48 10.86
CA ARG A 121 3.33 7.43 9.82
C ARG A 121 2.61 6.75 8.65
N LYS A 122 3.08 5.58 8.22
CA LYS A 122 2.39 4.77 7.20
C LYS A 122 1.00 4.33 7.67
N ARG A 123 0.89 3.91 8.93
CA ARG A 123 -0.41 3.53 9.52
C ARG A 123 -1.34 4.73 9.70
N ILE A 124 -0.81 5.89 10.07
CA ILE A 124 -1.58 7.14 10.17
C ILE A 124 -2.24 7.46 8.83
N ALA A 125 -1.50 7.40 7.72
CA ALA A 125 -2.05 7.66 6.39
C ALA A 125 -3.21 6.71 6.03
N LEU A 126 -3.15 5.44 6.47
CA LEU A 126 -4.25 4.47 6.30
C LEU A 126 -5.41 4.75 7.26
N ALA A 127 -5.11 5.03 8.52
CA ALA A 127 -6.11 5.30 9.55
C ALA A 127 -6.94 6.55 9.24
N GLN A 128 -6.31 7.63 8.77
CA GLN A 128 -7.00 8.85 8.31
C GLN A 128 -8.03 8.52 7.23
N LYS A 129 -7.60 7.80 6.18
CA LYS A 129 -8.49 7.40 5.09
C LYS A 129 -9.65 6.51 5.58
N THR A 130 -9.38 5.62 6.52
CA THR A 130 -10.42 4.79 7.14
C THR A 130 -11.42 5.66 7.88
N LEU A 131 -10.96 6.54 8.77
CA LEU A 131 -11.82 7.41 9.56
C LEU A 131 -12.65 8.40 8.70
N GLU A 132 -12.09 8.91 7.60
CA GLU A 132 -12.80 9.78 6.65
C GLU A 132 -13.95 9.07 5.96
N SER A 133 -13.83 7.75 5.74
CA SER A 133 -14.86 6.94 5.07
C SER A 133 -16.00 6.49 5.98
N LEU A 134 -15.88 6.69 7.31
CA LEU A 134 -16.83 6.21 8.31
C LEU A 134 -17.83 7.30 8.73
N ASP A 135 -19.08 6.87 8.93
CA ASP A 135 -20.07 7.67 9.63
C ASP A 135 -19.83 7.70 11.16
N ALA A 136 -20.60 8.52 11.87
CA ALA A 136 -20.44 8.73 13.31
C ALA A 136 -20.68 7.45 14.14
N ASP A 137 -21.64 6.62 13.73
CA ASP A 137 -21.95 5.39 14.44
C ASP A 137 -20.87 4.32 14.25
N SER A 138 -20.35 4.19 13.03
CA SER A 138 -19.22 3.32 12.72
C SER A 138 -17.95 3.74 13.45
N ARG A 139 -17.67 5.05 13.56
CA ARG A 139 -16.55 5.56 14.38
C ARG A 139 -16.73 5.21 15.87
N ARG A 140 -17.93 5.36 16.42
CA ARG A 140 -18.23 4.99 17.81
C ARG A 140 -18.00 3.50 18.06
N ASN A 141 -18.42 2.65 17.12
CA ASN A 141 -18.19 1.21 17.21
C ASN A 141 -16.70 0.87 17.21
N ILE A 142 -15.90 1.53 16.38
CA ILE A 142 -14.43 1.36 16.39
C ILE A 142 -13.84 1.81 17.72
N PHE A 143 -14.27 2.93 18.29
CA PHE A 143 -13.75 3.40 19.58
C PHE A 143 -14.14 2.46 20.73
N THR A 144 -15.34 1.91 20.70
CA THR A 144 -15.76 0.88 21.65
C THR A 144 -14.87 -0.37 21.53
N TYR A 145 -14.65 -0.84 20.32
CA TYR A 145 -13.78 -1.97 20.02
C TYR A 145 -12.33 -1.73 20.49
N ILE A 146 -11.76 -0.55 20.25
CA ILE A 146 -10.42 -0.20 20.74
C ILE A 146 -10.39 -0.26 22.27
N GLY A 147 -11.37 0.31 22.94
CA GLY A 147 -11.45 0.30 24.41
C GLY A 147 -11.60 -1.09 25.02
N GLU A 148 -12.18 -2.06 24.30
CA GLU A 148 -12.28 -3.45 24.75
C GLU A 148 -10.94 -4.20 24.64
N TYR A 149 -10.16 -3.92 23.62
CA TYR A 149 -8.88 -4.58 23.39
C TYR A 149 -7.70 -3.88 24.05
N CYS A 150 -7.73 -2.55 24.16
CA CYS A 150 -6.69 -1.70 24.74
C CYS A 150 -7.27 -0.82 25.85
N PRO A 151 -7.79 -1.41 26.96
CA PRO A 151 -8.38 -0.64 28.05
C PRO A 151 -7.38 0.33 28.71
N GLU A 152 -6.08 0.04 28.63
CA GLU A 152 -4.99 0.88 29.15
C GLU A 152 -4.85 2.23 28.41
N LEU A 153 -5.29 2.29 27.16
CA LEU A 153 -5.28 3.54 26.39
C LEU A 153 -6.54 4.38 26.62
N LYS A 154 -7.60 3.78 27.16
CA LYS A 154 -8.92 4.41 27.25
C LYS A 154 -8.97 5.47 28.33
N VAL A 155 -9.24 6.73 27.96
CA VAL A 155 -9.50 7.83 28.89
C VAL A 155 -11.00 8.05 29.07
N SER A 156 -11.78 7.97 27.98
CA SER A 156 -13.23 8.07 27.96
C SER A 156 -13.83 7.09 26.96
N GLU A 157 -15.15 7.15 26.73
CA GLU A 157 -15.79 6.30 25.72
C GLU A 157 -15.30 6.58 24.29
N THR A 158 -14.82 7.80 24.05
CA THR A 158 -14.42 8.28 22.71
C THR A 158 -13.00 8.83 22.65
N SER A 159 -12.19 8.69 23.71
CA SER A 159 -10.84 9.25 23.72
C SER A 159 -9.81 8.31 24.33
N PHE A 160 -8.59 8.37 23.79
CA PHE A 160 -7.46 7.50 24.08
C PHE A 160 -6.21 8.33 24.39
N GLU A 161 -5.45 7.94 25.39
CA GLU A 161 -4.19 8.58 25.75
C GLU A 161 -3.02 7.90 25.00
N VAL A 162 -2.15 8.73 24.43
CA VAL A 162 -1.01 8.28 23.63
C VAL A 162 0.25 9.05 24.06
N GLY A 163 1.27 8.35 24.51
CA GLY A 163 2.53 8.94 24.97
C GLY A 163 3.78 8.36 24.36
N ASP A 164 3.64 7.29 23.56
CA ASP A 164 4.78 6.64 22.89
C ASP A 164 4.38 5.92 21.59
N GLU A 165 5.39 5.34 20.93
CA GLU A 165 5.25 4.65 19.65
C GLU A 165 4.42 3.36 19.73
N GLU A 166 4.46 2.63 20.84
CA GLU A 166 3.71 1.40 21.00
C GLU A 166 2.23 1.69 21.30
N GLU A 167 1.96 2.68 22.15
CA GLU A 167 0.60 3.14 22.43
C GLU A 167 -0.07 3.69 21.15
N LEU A 168 0.67 4.51 20.35
CA LEU A 168 0.18 4.97 19.05
C LEU A 168 -0.09 3.79 18.10
N LYS A 169 0.82 2.85 18.03
CA LYS A 169 0.67 1.65 17.18
C LYS A 169 -0.56 0.84 17.55
N MET A 170 -0.84 0.66 18.85
CA MET A 170 -2.01 -0.06 19.32
C MET A 170 -3.30 0.69 18.95
N LEU A 171 -3.35 2.00 19.11
CA LEU A 171 -4.48 2.81 18.66
C LEU A 171 -4.73 2.65 17.15
N LEU A 172 -3.67 2.73 16.34
CA LEU A 172 -3.75 2.58 14.88
C LEU A 172 -4.21 1.19 14.47
N TYR A 173 -3.73 0.13 15.13
CA TYR A 173 -4.20 -1.24 14.90
C TYR A 173 -5.68 -1.42 15.26
N GLY A 174 -6.15 -0.72 16.27
CA GLY A 174 -7.56 -0.71 16.61
C GLY A 174 -8.43 -0.04 15.54
N ILE A 175 -7.99 1.10 14.99
CA ILE A 175 -8.67 1.77 13.86
C ILE A 175 -8.71 0.86 12.62
N GLU A 176 -7.64 0.10 12.37
CA GLU A 176 -7.57 -0.88 11.29
C GLU A 176 -8.30 -2.21 11.62
N GLN A 177 -8.92 -2.32 12.80
CA GLN A 177 -9.68 -3.49 13.28
C GLN A 177 -8.84 -4.79 13.26
N ARG A 178 -7.57 -4.72 13.68
CA ARG A 178 -6.64 -5.85 13.67
C ARG A 178 -6.73 -6.79 14.86
N PHE A 179 -7.45 -6.41 15.92
CA PHE A 179 -7.57 -7.23 17.11
C PHE A 179 -8.62 -8.32 16.92
N TYR A 180 -8.36 -9.50 17.47
CA TYR A 180 -9.33 -10.56 17.53
C TYR A 180 -9.11 -11.44 18.77
N THR A 181 -10.16 -12.10 19.17
CA THR A 181 -10.10 -13.08 20.25
C THR A 181 -10.26 -14.47 19.67
N THR A 182 -9.36 -15.40 20.06
CA THR A 182 -9.43 -16.78 19.59
C THR A 182 -10.65 -17.48 20.21
N ILE A 183 -11.36 -18.27 19.40
CA ILE A 183 -12.54 -19.03 19.87
C ILE A 183 -12.13 -20.08 20.91
N VAL A 184 -10.97 -20.71 20.72
CA VAL A 184 -10.41 -21.65 21.68
C VAL A 184 -9.36 -20.94 22.52
N GLY A 185 -9.54 -20.91 23.83
CA GLY A 185 -8.62 -20.29 24.79
C GLY A 185 -8.88 -18.82 25.10
N GLY A 186 -9.72 -18.10 24.33
CA GLY A 186 -10.08 -16.72 24.61
C GLY A 186 -8.91 -15.73 24.55
N GLU A 187 -7.82 -16.07 23.86
CA GLU A 187 -6.63 -15.23 23.78
C GLU A 187 -6.85 -14.03 22.87
N LYS A 188 -6.49 -12.82 23.34
CA LYS A 188 -6.46 -11.61 22.51
C LYS A 188 -5.22 -11.65 21.62
N ARG A 189 -5.38 -11.45 20.33
CA ARG A 189 -4.31 -11.47 19.33
C ARG A 189 -4.41 -10.30 18.36
N ILE A 190 -3.32 -10.05 17.63
CA ILE A 190 -3.22 -9.04 16.58
C ILE A 190 -3.02 -9.74 15.24
N ALA A 191 -3.85 -9.43 14.25
CA ALA A 191 -3.68 -9.90 12.88
C ALA A 191 -2.57 -9.11 12.17
N ASN A 192 -1.68 -9.80 11.46
CA ASN A 192 -0.63 -9.15 10.67
C ASN A 192 -1.19 -8.43 9.43
N SER A 193 -2.29 -8.94 8.87
CA SER A 193 -3.01 -8.34 7.75
C SER A 193 -4.51 -8.55 7.92
N VAL A 194 -5.30 -7.63 7.39
CA VAL A 194 -6.77 -7.70 7.34
C VAL A 194 -7.19 -7.73 5.89
N VAL A 195 -7.86 -8.79 5.47
CA VAL A 195 -8.40 -8.96 4.12
C VAL A 195 -9.90 -9.20 4.23
N PRO A 196 -10.77 -8.46 3.50
CA PRO A 196 -12.20 -8.72 3.46
C PRO A 196 -12.47 -10.16 3.01
N PHE A 197 -13.28 -10.88 3.77
CA PHE A 197 -13.67 -12.25 3.47
C PHE A 197 -15.12 -12.26 2.96
N GLY A 198 -15.36 -12.89 1.81
CA GLY A 198 -16.73 -13.13 1.34
C GLY A 198 -17.37 -11.99 0.54
N ARG A 199 -16.64 -11.36 -0.40
CA ARG A 199 -17.22 -10.58 -1.51
C ARG A 199 -17.03 -11.30 -2.81
#